data_49b8cf6e9ef272301ad78f896ec75bc5
#
_entry.id   49b8cf6e9ef272301ad78f896ec75bc5
#
_cell.length_a   1.000
_cell.length_b   1.000
_cell.length_c   1.000
_cell.angle_alpha   90.00
_cell.angle_beta   90.00
_cell.angle_gamma   90.00
#
_symmetry.space_group_name_H-M   'P 1'
#
loop_
_entity.id
_entity.type
_entity.pdbx_description
1 polymer ?
#
loop_
_entity_poly.entity_id
_entity_poly.type
_entity_poly.pdbx_seq_one_letter_code
_entity_poly.pdbx_strand_id
1 'polypeptide(L)'
;YQYRPHSAFAYYSGVQGADSTADAVLVMEPTEGGHLTYLYIHPRSTRDTDAFYRDAKYGELWVGRRFTLAEAKARYQIDTRLVNDLEAFLKEGKETLIIRGEDPMVDKAVKKNPKEQEFLTSPSEQRLVKDEYELREMQRAVDATALGFSDVIAVMPAAIATPRGERVLEAAFYGRARVLGN
;
A
#
# COMPACT_ATOMS: atom_id res chain seq x y z
N TYR A 1 -7.29 2.46 12.35
CA TYR A 1 -6.34 2.98 11.35
C TYR A 1 -6.45 2.13 10.08
N GLN A 2 -6.45 2.78 8.94
CA GLN A 2 -6.40 2.08 7.66
C GLN A 2 -4.98 1.52 7.45
N TYR A 3 -4.87 0.27 6.97
CA TYR A 3 -3.57 -0.32 6.63
C TYR A 3 -2.86 0.53 5.56
N ARG A 4 -1.59 0.78 5.77
CA ARG A 4 -0.72 1.47 4.81
C ARG A 4 0.50 0.59 4.54
N PRO A 5 0.76 0.22 3.29
CA PRO A 5 1.95 -0.54 2.93
C PRO A 5 3.22 0.30 3.10
N HIS A 6 4.37 -0.38 3.15
CA HIS A 6 5.66 0.29 3.16
C HIS A 6 5.80 1.24 1.96
N SER A 7 6.38 2.41 2.18
CA SER A 7 6.41 3.48 1.17
C SER A 7 7.13 3.11 -0.13
N ALA A 8 8.23 2.34 -0.05
CA ALA A 8 8.92 1.85 -1.26
C ALA A 8 8.07 0.83 -2.01
N PHE A 9 7.37 -0.07 -1.30
CA PHE A 9 6.44 -1.01 -1.91
C PHE A 9 5.33 -0.27 -2.68
N ALA A 10 4.67 0.72 -2.05
CA ALA A 10 3.63 1.51 -2.69
C ALA A 10 4.14 2.26 -3.92
N TYR A 11 5.35 2.84 -3.84
CA TYR A 11 5.97 3.58 -4.92
C TYR A 11 6.23 2.72 -6.17
N TYR A 12 6.86 1.55 -5.98
CA TYR A 12 7.23 0.69 -7.10
C TYR A 12 6.10 -0.20 -7.62
N SER A 13 5.12 -0.56 -6.79
CA SER A 13 4.01 -1.43 -7.19
C SER A 13 2.75 -0.69 -7.61
N GLY A 14 2.56 0.55 -7.15
CA GLY A 14 1.30 1.28 -7.26
C GLY A 14 0.18 0.74 -6.36
N VAL A 15 0.45 -0.28 -5.54
CA VAL A 15 -0.55 -0.89 -4.64
C VAL A 15 -0.69 -0.05 -3.38
N GLN A 16 -1.85 0.55 -3.17
CA GLN A 16 -2.13 1.39 -2.00
C GLN A 16 -3.64 1.49 -1.71
N GLY A 17 -3.97 2.09 -0.57
CA GLY A 17 -5.35 2.31 -0.16
C GLY A 17 -6.11 1.00 0.06
N ALA A 18 -7.36 0.95 -0.36
CA ALA A 18 -8.26 -0.20 -0.18
C ALA A 18 -7.82 -1.47 -0.96
N ASP A 19 -7.00 -1.30 -1.99
CA ASP A 19 -6.47 -2.39 -2.80
C ASP A 19 -5.26 -3.09 -2.15
N SER A 20 -4.72 -2.51 -1.06
CA SER A 20 -3.57 -3.08 -0.35
C SER A 20 -3.94 -4.37 0.36
N THR A 21 -3.14 -5.41 0.16
CA THR A 21 -3.23 -6.66 0.92
C THR A 21 -2.05 -6.76 1.87
N ALA A 22 -2.32 -7.23 3.10
CA ALA A 22 -1.25 -7.52 4.04
C ALA A 22 -0.29 -8.58 3.45
N ASP A 23 0.98 -8.47 3.82
CA ASP A 23 2.06 -9.41 3.44
C ASP A 23 2.26 -9.59 1.92
N ALA A 24 1.87 -8.60 1.12
CA ALA A 24 2.23 -8.56 -0.28
C ALA A 24 3.72 -8.19 -0.44
N VAL A 25 4.42 -8.87 -1.33
CA VAL A 25 5.86 -8.66 -1.57
C VAL A 25 6.11 -8.37 -3.04
N LEU A 26 6.87 -7.31 -3.30
CA LEU A 26 7.34 -6.98 -4.65
C LEU A 26 8.77 -7.50 -4.82
N VAL A 27 8.99 -8.27 -5.88
CA VAL A 27 10.31 -8.75 -6.28
C VAL A 27 10.67 -8.14 -7.62
N MET A 28 11.89 -7.61 -7.72
CA MET A 28 12.45 -7.05 -8.95
C MET A 28 13.75 -7.76 -9.29
N GLU A 29 13.76 -8.49 -10.40
CA GLU A 29 14.97 -9.16 -10.92
C GLU A 29 15.62 -8.29 -11.98
N PRO A 30 16.88 -7.89 -11.82
CA PRO A 30 17.58 -7.09 -12.81
C PRO A 30 17.78 -7.88 -14.12
N THR A 31 17.63 -7.20 -15.25
CA THR A 31 17.88 -7.68 -16.60
C THR A 31 18.72 -6.67 -17.38
N GLU A 32 19.19 -7.03 -18.56
CA GLU A 32 19.99 -6.11 -19.41
C GLU A 32 19.25 -4.81 -19.78
N GLY A 33 17.91 -4.85 -19.85
CA GLY A 33 17.08 -3.70 -20.26
C GLY A 33 16.22 -3.09 -19.14
N GLY A 34 16.39 -3.53 -17.87
CA GLY A 34 15.56 -3.06 -16.76
C GLY A 34 15.34 -4.12 -15.68
N HIS A 35 14.10 -4.40 -15.34
CA HIS A 35 13.75 -5.39 -14.33
C HIS A 35 12.55 -6.23 -14.75
N LEU A 36 12.58 -7.52 -14.46
CA LEU A 36 11.37 -8.33 -14.38
C LEU A 36 10.77 -8.17 -12.99
N THR A 37 9.49 -7.82 -12.94
CA THR A 37 8.83 -7.49 -11.67
C THR A 37 7.71 -8.48 -11.40
N TYR A 38 7.67 -8.99 -10.16
CA TYR A 38 6.65 -9.94 -9.70
C TYR A 38 6.01 -9.42 -8.41
N LEU A 39 4.69 -9.42 -8.38
CA LEU A 39 3.91 -9.10 -7.19
C LEU A 39 3.38 -10.38 -6.56
N TYR A 40 3.90 -10.74 -5.39
CA TYR A 40 3.45 -11.87 -4.61
C TYR A 40 2.32 -11.44 -3.68
N ILE A 41 1.15 -12.07 -3.79
CA ILE A 41 -0.04 -11.73 -3.02
C ILE A 41 -0.76 -12.97 -2.50
N HIS A 42 -1.56 -12.78 -1.45
CA HIS A 42 -2.63 -13.69 -1.06
C HIS A 42 -3.84 -13.44 -1.97
N PRO A 43 -4.23 -14.38 -2.85
CA PRO A 43 -5.39 -14.21 -3.72
C PRO A 43 -6.69 -14.29 -2.93
N ARG A 44 -7.82 -14.14 -3.63
CA ARG A 44 -9.15 -14.26 -3.05
C ARG A 44 -9.35 -15.55 -2.24
N SER A 45 -10.07 -15.41 -1.12
CA SER A 45 -10.73 -16.53 -0.45
C SER A 45 -12.23 -16.40 -0.73
N THR A 46 -12.79 -17.33 -1.52
CA THR A 46 -14.20 -17.32 -1.90
C THR A 46 -15.08 -17.95 -0.82
N ARG A 47 -16.40 -17.67 -0.86
CA ARG A 47 -17.36 -18.09 0.17
C ARG A 47 -17.49 -19.60 0.35
N ASP A 48 -17.01 -20.39 -0.58
CA ASP A 48 -16.95 -21.85 -0.56
C ASP A 48 -15.70 -22.40 0.17
N THR A 49 -14.83 -21.51 0.68
CA THR A 49 -13.63 -21.90 1.42
C THR A 49 -13.75 -21.57 2.91
N ASP A 50 -13.18 -22.41 3.78
CA ASP A 50 -13.09 -22.14 5.21
C ASP A 50 -12.32 -20.85 5.51
N ALA A 51 -11.32 -20.53 4.71
CA ALA A 51 -10.50 -19.33 4.84
C ALA A 51 -11.34 -18.05 4.79
N PHE A 52 -12.41 -18.01 3.99
CA PHE A 52 -13.32 -16.88 3.92
C PHE A 52 -13.87 -16.48 5.29
N TYR A 53 -14.23 -17.46 6.11
CA TYR A 53 -14.91 -17.24 7.40
C TYR A 53 -13.96 -17.23 8.59
N ARG A 54 -12.91 -18.05 8.57
CA ARG A 54 -12.07 -18.35 9.74
C ARG A 54 -10.75 -17.59 9.75
N ASP A 55 -10.27 -17.16 8.61
CA ASP A 55 -9.02 -16.42 8.54
C ASP A 55 -9.28 -14.92 8.77
N ALA A 56 -8.98 -14.44 9.98
CA ALA A 56 -9.18 -13.04 10.34
C ALA A 56 -8.24 -12.08 9.60
N LYS A 57 -7.12 -12.57 9.04
CA LYS A 57 -6.13 -11.75 8.36
C LYS A 57 -6.37 -11.65 6.86
N TYR A 58 -6.80 -12.76 6.22
CA TYR A 58 -6.95 -12.83 4.76
C TYR A 58 -8.36 -13.23 4.30
N GLY A 59 -9.25 -13.60 5.21
CA GLY A 59 -10.62 -13.98 4.88
C GLY A 59 -11.45 -12.78 4.42
N GLU A 60 -12.06 -12.88 3.23
CA GLU A 60 -12.81 -11.77 2.63
C GLU A 60 -14.04 -11.34 3.44
N LEU A 61 -14.54 -12.18 4.37
CA LEU A 61 -15.58 -11.77 5.32
C LEU A 61 -15.11 -10.60 6.20
N TRP A 62 -13.83 -10.58 6.57
CA TRP A 62 -13.25 -9.64 7.51
C TRP A 62 -12.57 -8.45 6.84
N VAL A 63 -11.85 -8.72 5.75
CA VAL A 63 -10.98 -7.72 5.10
C VAL A 63 -11.55 -7.16 3.79
N GLY A 64 -12.71 -7.67 3.35
CA GLY A 64 -13.31 -7.30 2.09
C GLY A 64 -12.77 -8.10 0.90
N ARG A 65 -13.38 -7.88 -0.27
CA ARG A 65 -13.01 -8.59 -1.51
C ARG A 65 -11.57 -8.25 -1.92
N ARG A 66 -10.80 -9.28 -2.25
CA ARG A 66 -9.45 -9.16 -2.77
C ARG A 66 -9.39 -9.52 -4.26
N PHE A 67 -8.33 -9.14 -4.92
CA PHE A 67 -8.08 -9.52 -6.32
C PHE A 67 -7.68 -10.99 -6.45
N THR A 68 -8.10 -11.63 -7.54
CA THR A 68 -7.43 -12.82 -8.06
C THR A 68 -6.07 -12.43 -8.65
N LEU A 69 -5.19 -13.40 -8.89
CA LEU A 69 -3.91 -13.13 -9.56
C LEU A 69 -4.12 -12.44 -10.92
N ALA A 70 -5.09 -12.91 -11.70
CA ALA A 70 -5.39 -12.32 -13.02
C ALA A 70 -5.90 -10.87 -12.93
N GLU A 71 -6.79 -10.57 -11.98
CA GLU A 71 -7.29 -9.22 -11.74
C GLU A 71 -6.18 -8.28 -11.27
N ALA A 72 -5.32 -8.73 -10.35
CA ALA A 72 -4.19 -7.94 -9.88
C ALA A 72 -3.18 -7.68 -11.02
N LYS A 73 -2.86 -8.69 -11.83
CA LYS A 73 -2.01 -8.52 -13.02
C LYS A 73 -2.61 -7.49 -13.99
N ALA A 74 -3.90 -7.57 -14.27
CA ALA A 74 -4.57 -6.61 -15.15
C ALA A 74 -4.59 -5.18 -14.57
N ARG A 75 -4.76 -5.06 -13.25
CA ARG A 75 -4.83 -3.78 -12.54
C ARG A 75 -3.49 -3.06 -12.47
N TYR A 76 -2.43 -3.78 -12.08
CA TYR A 76 -1.11 -3.19 -11.81
C TYR A 76 -0.12 -3.34 -12.95
N GLN A 77 -0.45 -4.13 -13.98
CA GLN A 77 0.44 -4.43 -15.11
C GLN A 77 1.77 -5.10 -14.66
N ILE A 78 1.72 -5.82 -13.53
CA ILE A 78 2.83 -6.56 -12.94
C ILE A 78 2.45 -8.04 -12.94
N ASP A 79 3.39 -8.93 -13.26
CA ASP A 79 3.18 -10.37 -13.11
C ASP A 79 2.90 -10.73 -11.65
N THR A 80 1.79 -11.44 -11.39
CA THR A 80 1.35 -11.78 -10.04
C THR A 80 1.55 -13.26 -9.75
N ARG A 81 1.99 -13.56 -8.54
CA ARG A 81 2.28 -14.90 -8.03
C ARG A 81 1.67 -15.13 -6.66
N LEU A 82 1.53 -16.38 -6.27
CA LEU A 82 1.10 -16.73 -4.92
C LEU A 82 2.22 -16.42 -3.91
N VAL A 83 1.89 -15.76 -2.81
CA VAL A 83 2.86 -15.49 -1.75
C VAL A 83 3.47 -16.77 -1.17
N ASN A 84 2.75 -17.90 -1.21
CA ASN A 84 3.23 -19.19 -0.76
C ASN A 84 4.43 -19.70 -1.59
N ASP A 85 4.60 -19.25 -2.83
CA ASP A 85 5.70 -19.63 -3.69
C ASP A 85 6.97 -18.77 -3.46
N LEU A 86 6.84 -17.67 -2.71
CA LEU A 86 7.92 -16.73 -2.49
C LEU A 86 9.11 -17.35 -1.74
N GLU A 87 8.86 -18.15 -0.72
CA GLU A 87 9.93 -18.77 0.06
C GLU A 87 10.81 -19.69 -0.80
N ALA A 88 10.19 -20.46 -1.70
CA ALA A 88 10.90 -21.31 -2.63
C ALA A 88 11.77 -20.49 -3.59
N PHE A 89 11.20 -19.43 -4.15
CA PHE A 89 11.93 -18.48 -5.02
C PHE A 89 13.15 -17.85 -4.33
N LEU A 90 12.99 -17.39 -3.08
CA LEU A 90 14.10 -16.78 -2.32
C LEU A 90 15.22 -17.77 -1.99
N LYS A 91 14.92 -19.06 -1.90
CA LYS A 91 15.90 -20.14 -1.65
C LYS A 91 16.70 -20.58 -2.87
N GLU A 92 16.39 -20.09 -4.07
CA GLU A 92 17.15 -20.41 -5.30
C GLU A 92 18.62 -19.91 -5.25
N GLY A 93 19.00 -19.16 -4.21
CA GLY A 93 20.39 -18.82 -3.92
C GLY A 93 20.95 -17.63 -4.69
N LYS A 94 20.11 -16.85 -5.36
CA LYS A 94 20.51 -15.57 -5.97
C LYS A 94 20.91 -14.55 -4.90
N GLU A 95 21.89 -13.70 -5.20
CA GLU A 95 22.19 -12.55 -4.37
C GLU A 95 20.96 -11.62 -4.34
N THR A 96 20.36 -11.45 -3.19
CA THR A 96 19.11 -10.70 -3.02
C THR A 96 19.30 -9.61 -1.99
N LEU A 97 18.87 -8.39 -2.30
CA LEU A 97 18.77 -7.27 -1.37
C LEU A 97 17.32 -7.12 -0.92
N ILE A 98 17.10 -6.90 0.37
CA ILE A 98 15.78 -6.73 0.95
C ILE A 98 15.69 -5.49 1.84
N ILE A 99 14.49 -4.98 2.00
CA ILE A 99 14.16 -4.03 3.08
C ILE A 99 13.87 -4.88 4.31
N ARG A 100 14.85 -4.96 5.19
CA ARG A 100 14.81 -5.86 6.35
C ARG A 100 13.96 -5.29 7.48
N GLY A 101 13.29 -6.18 8.22
CA GLY A 101 12.43 -5.84 9.36
C GLY A 101 10.94 -5.73 9.02
N GLU A 102 10.58 -5.83 7.74
CA GLU A 102 9.19 -5.70 7.28
C GLU A 102 8.44 -7.04 7.26
N ASP A 103 9.12 -8.13 6.90
CA ASP A 103 8.54 -9.47 6.83
C ASP A 103 9.47 -10.53 7.42
N PRO A 104 9.07 -11.21 8.52
CA PRO A 104 9.91 -12.20 9.20
C PRO A 104 10.27 -13.42 8.34
N MET A 105 9.42 -13.83 7.40
CA MET A 105 9.70 -14.95 6.50
C MET A 105 10.78 -14.56 5.50
N VAL A 106 10.67 -13.39 4.88
CA VAL A 106 11.68 -12.85 3.95
C VAL A 106 13.00 -12.63 4.67
N ASP A 107 12.98 -12.04 5.87
CA ASP A 107 14.17 -11.82 6.72
C ASP A 107 14.93 -13.11 7.03
N LYS A 108 14.19 -14.20 7.26
CA LYS A 108 14.77 -15.53 7.53
C LYS A 108 15.29 -16.22 6.27
N ALA A 109 14.59 -16.04 5.14
CA ALA A 109 14.92 -16.72 3.89
C ALA A 109 16.17 -16.11 3.21
N VAL A 110 16.41 -14.80 3.39
CA VAL A 110 17.48 -14.06 2.71
C VAL A 110 18.65 -13.80 3.65
N LYS A 111 19.88 -14.17 3.21
CA LYS A 111 21.11 -13.87 3.95
C LYS A 111 21.35 -12.36 4.02
N LYS A 112 21.89 -11.89 5.14
CA LYS A 112 22.29 -10.48 5.30
C LYS A 112 23.33 -10.08 4.25
N ASN A 113 23.11 -8.91 3.63
CA ASN A 113 24.01 -8.33 2.65
C ASN A 113 24.47 -6.94 3.13
N PRO A 114 25.77 -6.62 3.09
CA PRO A 114 26.28 -5.30 3.49
C PRO A 114 25.65 -4.13 2.71
N LYS A 115 25.15 -4.36 1.50
CA LYS A 115 24.54 -3.35 0.65
C LYS A 115 23.07 -3.05 1.01
N GLU A 116 22.45 -3.75 1.97
CA GLU A 116 21.04 -3.53 2.34
C GLU A 116 20.78 -2.09 2.81
N GLN A 117 21.74 -1.46 3.49
CA GLN A 117 21.60 -0.07 3.94
C GLN A 117 21.59 0.92 2.76
N GLU A 118 22.47 0.72 1.79
CA GLU A 118 22.48 1.51 0.55
C GLU A 118 21.22 1.29 -0.26
N PHE A 119 20.79 0.03 -0.36
CA PHE A 119 19.53 -0.34 -1.01
C PHE A 119 18.31 0.31 -0.35
N LEU A 120 18.25 0.42 0.97
CA LEU A 120 17.17 1.10 1.69
C LEU A 120 17.16 2.62 1.40
N THR A 121 18.32 3.23 1.27
CA THR A 121 18.47 4.67 1.01
C THR A 121 18.04 5.04 -0.41
N SER A 122 18.41 4.24 -1.41
CA SER A 122 18.17 4.52 -2.82
C SER A 122 16.69 4.80 -3.16
N PRO A 123 15.69 3.99 -2.78
CA PRO A 123 14.28 4.31 -2.99
C PRO A 123 13.81 5.60 -2.31
N SER A 124 14.40 5.94 -1.18
CA SER A 124 14.08 7.17 -0.46
C SER A 124 14.57 8.40 -1.21
N GLU A 125 15.80 8.36 -1.71
CA GLU A 125 16.38 9.42 -2.53
C GLU A 125 15.64 9.62 -3.86
N GLN A 126 15.30 8.53 -4.56
CA GLN A 126 14.52 8.59 -5.81
C GLN A 126 13.17 9.31 -5.63
N ARG A 127 12.52 9.14 -4.48
CA ARG A 127 11.23 9.75 -4.15
C ARG A 127 11.31 11.23 -3.76
N LEU A 128 12.51 11.78 -3.57
CA LEU A 128 12.66 13.22 -3.27
C LEU A 128 12.27 14.09 -4.47
N VAL A 129 12.65 13.68 -5.67
CA VAL A 129 12.28 14.39 -6.91
C VAL A 129 10.99 13.80 -7.44
N LYS A 130 9.92 14.60 -7.51
CA LYS A 130 8.58 14.18 -7.93
C LYS A 130 8.46 14.27 -9.44
N ASP A 131 7.84 13.24 -10.03
CA ASP A 131 7.46 13.26 -11.43
C ASP A 131 6.15 14.04 -11.67
N GLU A 132 5.73 14.15 -12.92
CA GLU A 132 4.51 14.88 -13.28
C GLU A 132 3.23 14.23 -12.73
N TYR A 133 3.20 12.90 -12.58
CA TYR A 133 2.07 12.21 -11.98
C TYR A 133 1.98 12.52 -10.50
N GLU A 134 3.08 12.40 -9.77
CA GLU A 134 3.16 12.70 -8.35
C GLU A 134 2.79 14.16 -8.06
N LEU A 135 3.25 15.10 -8.89
CA LEU A 135 2.90 16.52 -8.76
C LEU A 135 1.40 16.76 -8.93
N ARG A 136 0.74 16.07 -9.88
CA ARG A 136 -0.72 16.17 -10.04
C ARG A 136 -1.47 15.60 -8.83
N GLU A 137 -1.02 14.46 -8.29
CA GLU A 137 -1.67 13.87 -7.11
C GLU A 137 -1.46 14.74 -5.85
N MET A 138 -0.29 15.34 -5.70
CA MET A 138 -0.05 16.32 -4.63
C MET A 138 -0.95 17.55 -4.78
N GLN A 139 -1.14 18.07 -6.00
CA GLN A 139 -2.04 19.19 -6.23
C GLN A 139 -3.50 18.83 -5.89
N ARG A 140 -3.96 17.62 -6.26
CA ARG A 140 -5.28 17.14 -5.86
C ARG A 140 -5.46 17.08 -4.34
N ALA A 141 -4.44 16.63 -3.61
CA ALA A 141 -4.47 16.61 -2.16
C ALA A 141 -4.54 18.03 -1.55
N VAL A 142 -3.81 18.99 -2.13
CA VAL A 142 -3.88 20.41 -1.74
C VAL A 142 -5.28 20.98 -1.98
N ASP A 143 -5.85 20.75 -3.16
CA ASP A 143 -7.19 21.22 -3.52
C ASP A 143 -8.27 20.63 -2.60
N ALA A 144 -8.19 19.33 -2.32
CA ALA A 144 -9.08 18.65 -1.38
C ALA A 144 -8.97 19.23 0.03
N THR A 145 -7.76 19.54 0.48
CA THR A 145 -7.48 20.16 1.76
C THR A 145 -8.09 21.56 1.83
N ALA A 146 -7.94 22.38 0.79
CA ALA A 146 -8.52 23.71 0.72
C ALA A 146 -10.06 23.67 0.81
N LEU A 147 -10.71 22.72 0.12
CA LEU A 147 -12.16 22.49 0.25
C LEU A 147 -12.54 22.06 1.67
N GLY A 148 -11.75 21.17 2.28
CA GLY A 148 -11.96 20.75 3.67
C GLY A 148 -11.93 21.93 4.66
N PHE A 149 -10.97 22.84 4.51
CA PHE A 149 -10.92 24.06 5.33
C PHE A 149 -12.09 25.01 5.05
N SER A 150 -12.54 25.11 3.81
CA SER A 150 -13.74 25.90 3.49
C SER A 150 -14.99 25.36 4.22
N ASP A 151 -15.14 24.04 4.26
CA ASP A 151 -16.25 23.41 5.02
C ASP A 151 -16.12 23.67 6.53
N VAL A 152 -14.91 23.60 7.08
CA VAL A 152 -14.64 23.92 8.49
C VAL A 152 -15.04 25.35 8.82
N ILE A 153 -14.66 26.31 7.98
CA ILE A 153 -15.04 27.74 8.16
C ILE A 153 -16.55 27.89 8.13
N ALA A 154 -17.23 27.25 7.21
CA ALA A 154 -18.69 27.34 7.06
C ALA A 154 -19.45 26.82 8.30
N VAL A 155 -18.95 25.79 8.98
CA VAL A 155 -19.60 25.21 10.17
C VAL A 155 -19.14 25.85 11.49
N MET A 156 -18.21 26.81 11.46
CA MET A 156 -17.66 27.45 12.65
C MET A 156 -18.71 28.10 13.57
N PRO A 157 -19.74 28.81 13.07
CA PRO A 157 -20.81 29.33 13.93
C PRO A 157 -21.55 28.25 14.72
N ALA A 158 -21.83 27.12 14.07
CA ALA A 158 -22.47 25.98 14.73
C ALA A 158 -21.54 25.31 15.75
N ALA A 159 -20.24 25.23 15.46
CA ALA A 159 -19.24 24.68 16.36
C ALA A 159 -19.11 25.51 17.66
N ILE A 160 -19.09 26.84 17.54
CA ILE A 160 -19.03 27.74 18.69
C ILE A 160 -20.26 27.57 19.62
N ALA A 161 -21.42 27.29 19.06
CA ALA A 161 -22.67 27.08 19.82
C ALA A 161 -22.79 25.65 20.41
N THR A 162 -21.86 24.77 20.14
CA THR A 162 -21.90 23.35 20.54
C THR A 162 -20.89 23.06 21.67
N PRO A 163 -21.25 22.33 22.75
CA PRO A 163 -20.33 22.00 23.84
C PRO A 163 -19.07 21.23 23.43
N ARG A 164 -19.08 20.58 22.26
CA ARG A 164 -17.97 19.86 21.65
C ARG A 164 -17.69 20.38 20.24
N GLY A 165 -17.54 21.68 20.11
CA GLY A 165 -17.39 22.35 18.81
C GLY A 165 -16.22 21.86 17.98
N GLU A 166 -15.11 21.45 18.61
CA GLU A 166 -13.97 20.86 17.94
C GLU A 166 -14.33 19.57 17.15
N ARG A 167 -15.31 18.80 17.66
CA ARG A 167 -15.81 17.59 16.97
C ARG A 167 -16.63 17.92 15.73
N VAL A 168 -17.33 19.04 15.73
CA VAL A 168 -18.06 19.53 14.58
C VAL A 168 -17.08 19.92 13.47
N LEU A 169 -16.00 20.62 13.81
CA LEU A 169 -14.96 21.01 12.86
C LEU A 169 -14.23 19.78 12.29
N GLU A 170 -13.83 18.85 13.16
CA GLU A 170 -13.19 17.58 12.77
C GLU A 170 -14.08 16.80 11.80
N ALA A 171 -15.37 16.64 12.13
CA ALA A 171 -16.31 15.92 11.29
C ALA A 171 -16.49 16.55 9.91
N ALA A 172 -16.55 17.89 9.82
CA ALA A 172 -16.65 18.60 8.56
C ALA A 172 -15.42 18.34 7.68
N PHE A 173 -14.22 18.48 8.22
CA PHE A 173 -12.98 18.23 7.49
C PHE A 173 -12.86 16.78 7.01
N TYR A 174 -13.02 15.82 7.91
CA TYR A 174 -12.93 14.40 7.57
C TYR A 174 -14.04 13.96 6.61
N GLY A 175 -15.24 14.52 6.72
CA GLY A 175 -16.33 14.26 5.78
C GLY A 175 -15.92 14.62 4.36
N ARG A 176 -15.36 15.81 4.16
CA ARG A 176 -14.84 16.24 2.84
C ARG A 176 -13.71 15.35 2.35
N ALA A 177 -12.71 15.06 3.18
CA ALA A 177 -11.58 14.21 2.83
C ALA A 177 -12.05 12.83 2.37
N ARG A 178 -13.00 12.21 3.07
CA ARG A 178 -13.57 10.91 2.70
C ARG A 178 -14.31 10.93 1.37
N VAL A 179 -15.07 11.98 1.10
CA VAL A 179 -15.80 12.13 -0.17
C VAL A 179 -14.86 12.30 -1.35
N LEU A 180 -13.71 12.95 -1.15
CA LEU A 180 -12.70 13.18 -2.18
C LEU A 180 -11.67 12.03 -2.29
N GLY A 181 -11.83 10.96 -1.52
CA GLY A 181 -11.00 9.75 -1.64
C GLY A 181 -9.71 9.76 -0.83
N ASN A 182 -9.62 10.61 0.17
CA ASN A 182 -8.47 10.70 1.10
C ASN A 182 -8.75 10.05 2.46
#